data_e45368590bd9e152b5cf46f52962244e
#
_entry.id   e45368590bd9e152b5cf46f52962244e
#
_cell.length_a   1.000
_cell.length_b   1.000
_cell.length_c   1.000
_cell.angle_alpha   90.00
_cell.angle_beta   90.00
_cell.angle_gamma   90.00
#
_symmetry.space_group_name_H-M   'P 1'
#
loop_
_entity.id
_entity.type
_entity.pdbx_description
1 polymer ?
#
loop_
_entity_poly.entity_id
_entity_poly.type
_entity_poly.pdbx_seq_one_letter_code
_entity_poly.pdbx_strand_id
1 'polypeptide(L)'
;GLVLQEVVIEAASRDLHSGLFGGAAMNPIRVLSRILADLHDANGAVTLPGFYDGVDELPAEVAAQWRALDFDESAYLGAVGLGEPAGEKGRSVLEQVWSRPTCDVNGIIGGYTGEGTKTVLPSRASAKVSFRLVGHQNPAKIVESFHAFVKARLPSDCTASFHAHGA
;
A
#
# COMPACT_ATOMS: atom_id res chain seq x y z
N GLY A 1 0.50 -9.91 -13.10
CA GLY A 1 -0.89 -9.64 -12.75
C GLY A 1 -1.05 -8.27 -12.06
N LEU A 2 -2.30 -7.87 -11.89
CA LEU A 2 -2.66 -6.60 -11.24
C LEU A 2 -3.93 -6.83 -10.40
N VAL A 3 -3.87 -6.39 -9.13
CA VAL A 3 -5.03 -6.32 -8.24
C VAL A 3 -5.20 -4.85 -7.83
N LEU A 4 -6.41 -4.32 -7.95
CA LEU A 4 -6.76 -2.96 -7.55
C LEU A 4 -7.86 -3.03 -6.49
N GLN A 5 -7.62 -2.41 -5.33
CA GLN A 5 -8.56 -2.37 -4.22
C GLN A 5 -8.70 -0.93 -3.70
N GLU A 6 -9.93 -0.58 -3.34
CA GLU A 6 -10.18 0.58 -2.51
C GLU A 6 -10.68 0.11 -1.15
N VAL A 7 -10.09 0.63 -0.10
CA VAL A 7 -10.54 0.42 1.28
C VAL A 7 -11.15 1.69 1.80
N VAL A 8 -12.33 1.59 2.40
CA VAL A 8 -13.02 2.70 3.06
C VAL A 8 -13.15 2.38 4.54
N ILE A 9 -12.60 3.23 5.39
CA ILE A 9 -12.72 3.16 6.84
C ILE A 9 -13.79 4.16 7.29
N GLU A 10 -14.77 3.69 8.03
CA GLU A 10 -15.83 4.51 8.61
C GLU A 10 -15.80 4.39 10.14
N ALA A 11 -16.01 5.52 10.83
CA ALA A 11 -16.05 5.61 12.29
C ALA A 11 -17.37 6.25 12.75
N ALA A 12 -17.38 7.54 13.07
CA ALA A 12 -18.60 8.23 13.50
C ALA A 12 -19.65 8.32 12.37
N SER A 13 -20.92 8.47 12.73
CA SER A 13 -22.03 8.56 11.76
C SER A 13 -22.04 9.85 10.93
N ARG A 14 -21.24 10.83 11.30
CA ARG A 14 -21.09 12.13 10.62
C ARG A 14 -19.73 12.73 10.96
N ASP A 15 -19.34 13.75 10.24
CA ASP A 15 -18.17 14.56 10.56
C ASP A 15 -18.38 15.31 11.88
N LEU A 16 -17.33 15.40 12.69
CA LEU A 16 -17.35 15.93 14.04
C LEU A 16 -16.44 17.13 14.18
N HIS A 17 -16.78 18.02 15.13
CA HIS A 17 -15.91 19.12 15.53
C HIS A 17 -14.84 18.62 16.50
N SER A 18 -13.57 18.83 16.18
CA SER A 18 -12.45 18.30 16.97
C SER A 18 -12.36 18.91 18.37
N GLY A 19 -12.86 20.13 18.58
CA GLY A 19 -12.93 20.77 19.89
C GLY A 19 -13.93 20.12 20.85
N LEU A 20 -14.92 19.39 20.31
CA LEU A 20 -15.93 18.70 21.12
C LEU A 20 -15.66 17.19 21.26
N PHE A 21 -15.09 16.58 20.23
CA PHE A 21 -14.92 15.13 20.15
C PHE A 21 -13.45 14.70 19.99
N GLY A 22 -12.52 15.64 19.81
CA GLY A 22 -11.11 15.33 19.68
C GLY A 22 -10.56 14.60 20.89
N GLY A 23 -9.81 13.55 20.67
CA GLY A 23 -9.29 12.68 21.72
C GLY A 23 -10.26 11.59 22.19
N ALA A 24 -11.58 11.80 22.07
CA ALA A 24 -12.59 10.81 22.43
C ALA A 24 -13.05 9.98 21.23
N ALA A 25 -13.35 10.63 20.09
CA ALA A 25 -13.78 9.94 18.89
C ALA A 25 -12.60 9.40 18.08
N MET A 26 -12.76 8.18 17.55
CA MET A 26 -11.75 7.62 16.64
C MET A 26 -11.77 8.35 15.30
N ASN A 27 -10.58 8.75 14.82
CA ASN A 27 -10.41 9.40 13.53
C ASN A 27 -10.03 8.35 12.47
N PRO A 28 -10.87 8.13 11.44
CA PRO A 28 -10.60 7.14 10.39
C PRO A 28 -9.33 7.45 9.58
N ILE A 29 -8.91 8.71 9.46
CA ILE A 29 -7.62 9.04 8.84
C ILE A 29 -6.47 8.43 9.66
N ARG A 30 -6.52 8.53 10.98
CA ARG A 30 -5.50 7.96 11.85
C ARG A 30 -5.44 6.43 11.72
N VAL A 31 -6.59 5.77 11.65
CA VAL A 31 -6.67 4.31 11.45
C VAL A 31 -6.13 3.91 10.10
N LEU A 32 -6.59 4.57 9.03
CA LEU A 32 -6.14 4.30 7.66
C LEU A 32 -4.64 4.52 7.50
N SER A 33 -4.10 5.61 8.03
CA SER A 33 -2.67 5.92 7.94
C SER A 33 -1.80 4.84 8.58
N ARG A 34 -2.24 4.28 9.72
CA ARG A 34 -1.54 3.15 10.36
C ARG A 34 -1.59 1.88 9.52
N ILE A 35 -2.76 1.55 8.98
CA ILE A 35 -2.93 0.40 8.10
C ILE A 35 -2.00 0.51 6.89
N LEU A 36 -1.98 1.67 6.24
CA LEU A 36 -1.14 1.90 5.06
C LEU A 36 0.36 1.87 5.40
N ALA A 37 0.75 2.44 6.53
CA ALA A 37 2.15 2.40 6.99
C ALA A 37 2.63 0.97 7.27
N ASP A 38 1.75 0.11 7.75
CA ASP A 38 2.07 -1.28 8.07
C ASP A 38 2.17 -2.18 6.83
N LEU A 39 1.79 -1.72 5.63
CA LEU A 39 1.88 -2.52 4.40
C LEU A 39 3.31 -2.87 3.98
N HIS A 40 4.29 -2.12 4.47
CA HIS A 40 5.71 -2.37 4.21
C HIS A 40 6.50 -2.38 5.51
N ASP A 41 7.51 -3.24 5.57
CA ASP A 41 8.47 -3.23 6.66
C ASP A 41 9.64 -2.25 6.40
N ALA A 42 10.56 -2.17 7.34
CA ALA A 42 11.75 -1.32 7.23
C ALA A 42 12.73 -1.74 6.11
N ASN A 43 12.55 -2.92 5.53
CA ASN A 43 13.33 -3.45 4.42
C ASN A 43 12.62 -3.32 3.06
N GLY A 44 11.48 -2.61 3.01
CA GLY A 44 10.71 -2.42 1.79
C GLY A 44 9.91 -3.66 1.35
N ALA A 45 9.87 -4.69 2.17
CA ALA A 45 9.07 -5.89 1.88
C ALA A 45 7.59 -5.66 2.24
N VAL A 46 6.69 -6.21 1.43
CA VAL A 46 5.25 -6.18 1.69
C VAL A 46 4.92 -7.15 2.81
N THR A 47 4.16 -6.69 3.78
CA THR A 47 3.90 -7.42 5.04
C THR A 47 2.62 -8.25 5.03
N LEU A 48 1.85 -8.26 3.93
CA LEU A 48 0.66 -9.09 3.82
C LEU A 48 1.01 -10.58 3.97
N PRO A 49 0.38 -11.32 4.87
CA PRO A 49 0.61 -12.76 5.00
C PRO A 49 0.41 -13.49 3.66
N GLY A 50 1.38 -14.30 3.28
CA GLY A 50 1.35 -15.06 2.03
C GLY A 50 1.54 -14.22 0.76
N PHE A 51 1.95 -12.94 0.89
CA PHE A 51 2.14 -12.08 -0.29
C PHE A 51 3.17 -12.64 -1.27
N TYR A 52 4.21 -13.28 -0.77
CA TYR A 52 5.28 -13.85 -1.59
C TYR A 52 5.07 -15.32 -2.00
N ASP A 53 3.91 -15.91 -1.66
CA ASP A 53 3.59 -17.26 -2.09
C ASP A 53 3.46 -17.31 -3.62
N GLY A 54 4.21 -18.21 -4.27
CA GLY A 54 4.25 -18.33 -5.73
C GLY A 54 5.14 -17.29 -6.42
N VAL A 55 5.98 -16.57 -5.66
CA VAL A 55 7.03 -15.70 -6.20
C VAL A 55 8.32 -16.49 -6.31
N ASP A 56 8.73 -16.76 -7.54
CA ASP A 56 9.96 -17.49 -7.81
C ASP A 56 11.18 -16.55 -7.74
N GLU A 57 12.31 -17.08 -7.29
CA GLU A 57 13.59 -16.41 -7.44
C GLU A 57 14.05 -16.45 -8.90
N LEU A 58 14.78 -15.42 -9.32
CA LEU A 58 15.36 -15.43 -10.66
C LEU A 58 16.31 -16.63 -10.84
N PRO A 59 16.16 -17.38 -11.93
CA PRO A 59 17.18 -18.36 -12.31
C PRO A 59 18.56 -17.70 -12.40
N ALA A 60 19.59 -18.40 -11.94
CA ALA A 60 20.97 -17.86 -11.91
C ALA A 60 21.44 -17.33 -13.27
N GLU A 61 21.04 -17.99 -14.35
CA GLU A 61 21.34 -17.57 -15.73
C GLU A 61 20.68 -16.24 -16.08
N VAL A 62 19.40 -16.06 -15.76
CA VAL A 62 18.66 -14.81 -15.99
C VAL A 62 19.24 -13.68 -15.14
N ALA A 63 19.56 -13.94 -13.89
CA ALA A 63 20.21 -12.96 -13.02
C ALA A 63 21.59 -12.53 -13.56
N ALA A 64 22.35 -13.45 -14.15
CA ALA A 64 23.61 -13.14 -14.79
C ALA A 64 23.42 -12.27 -16.07
N GLN A 65 22.41 -12.58 -16.87
CA GLN A 65 22.04 -11.76 -18.04
C GLN A 65 21.66 -10.34 -17.64
N TRP A 66 20.88 -10.15 -16.58
CA TRP A 66 20.47 -8.83 -16.12
C TRP A 66 21.65 -8.03 -15.59
N ARG A 67 22.58 -8.66 -14.86
CA ARG A 67 23.83 -7.99 -14.45
C ARG A 67 24.67 -7.54 -15.63
N ALA A 68 24.66 -8.30 -16.73
CA ALA A 68 25.40 -7.96 -17.94
C ALA A 68 24.78 -6.80 -18.76
N LEU A 69 23.57 -6.35 -18.41
CA LEU A 69 22.94 -5.19 -19.08
C LEU A 69 23.63 -3.86 -18.76
N ASP A 70 24.51 -3.84 -17.77
CA ASP A 70 25.19 -2.61 -17.30
C ASP A 70 24.18 -1.47 -17.04
N PHE A 71 23.08 -1.82 -16.37
CA PHE A 71 21.99 -0.90 -16.08
C PHE A 71 22.40 0.12 -15.01
N ASP A 72 22.38 1.40 -15.36
CA ASP A 72 22.69 2.49 -14.44
C ASP A 72 21.46 2.84 -13.61
N GLU A 73 21.39 2.28 -12.41
CA GLU A 73 20.30 2.51 -11.45
C GLU A 73 20.23 3.99 -11.02
N SER A 74 21.38 4.64 -10.85
CA SER A 74 21.44 6.04 -10.45
C SER A 74 20.90 6.96 -11.55
N ALA A 75 21.25 6.69 -12.80
CA ALA A 75 20.69 7.43 -13.93
C ALA A 75 19.19 7.19 -14.10
N TYR A 76 18.72 5.94 -13.90
CA TYR A 76 17.31 5.59 -13.99
C TYR A 76 16.47 6.33 -12.95
N LEU A 77 16.86 6.28 -11.68
CA LEU A 77 16.17 6.96 -10.59
C LEU A 77 16.38 8.49 -10.68
N GLY A 78 17.57 8.95 -11.03
CA GLY A 78 17.90 10.36 -11.18
C GLY A 78 17.10 11.06 -12.29
N ALA A 79 16.71 10.34 -13.34
CA ALA A 79 15.86 10.86 -14.41
C ALA A 79 14.47 11.32 -13.93
N VAL A 80 14.02 10.80 -12.77
CA VAL A 80 12.76 11.20 -12.11
C VAL A 80 12.98 11.90 -10.76
N GLY A 81 14.21 12.33 -10.50
CA GLY A 81 14.56 13.11 -9.30
C GLY A 81 14.70 12.28 -8.02
N LEU A 82 14.90 10.97 -8.14
CA LEU A 82 15.10 10.07 -6.99
C LEU A 82 16.58 9.68 -6.86
N GLY A 83 17.03 9.49 -5.61
CA GLY A 83 18.40 9.10 -5.30
C GLY A 83 18.56 7.67 -4.81
N GLU A 84 17.49 7.07 -4.28
CA GLU A 84 17.53 5.77 -3.62
C GLU A 84 16.36 4.88 -4.04
N PRO A 85 16.56 3.57 -4.24
CA PRO A 85 15.48 2.63 -4.49
C PRO A 85 14.65 2.39 -3.21
N ALA A 86 13.33 2.30 -3.34
CA ALA A 86 12.40 2.11 -2.23
C ALA A 86 11.85 0.68 -2.10
N GLY A 87 12.20 -0.23 -3.01
CA GLY A 87 11.73 -1.61 -2.98
C GLY A 87 12.49 -2.49 -1.97
N GLU A 88 12.34 -3.81 -2.11
CA GLU A 88 12.97 -4.79 -1.22
C GLU A 88 14.49 -4.59 -1.15
N LYS A 89 15.03 -4.37 0.05
CA LYS A 89 16.48 -4.27 0.26
C LYS A 89 17.19 -5.56 -0.17
N GLY A 90 18.35 -5.39 -0.80
CA GLY A 90 19.14 -6.50 -1.32
C GLY A 90 18.73 -6.96 -2.73
N ARG A 91 17.73 -6.32 -3.33
CA ARG A 91 17.35 -6.50 -4.74
C ARG A 91 17.83 -5.32 -5.58
N SER A 92 18.29 -5.60 -6.81
CA SER A 92 18.58 -4.54 -7.77
C SER A 92 17.30 -3.82 -8.20
N VAL A 93 17.42 -2.60 -8.74
CA VAL A 93 16.27 -1.86 -9.27
C VAL A 93 15.57 -2.65 -10.37
N LEU A 94 16.30 -3.35 -11.25
CA LEU A 94 15.70 -4.22 -12.25
C LEU A 94 14.88 -5.35 -11.64
N GLU A 95 15.37 -6.00 -10.58
CA GLU A 95 14.61 -7.02 -9.87
C GLU A 95 13.34 -6.43 -9.25
N GLN A 96 13.44 -5.29 -8.59
CA GLN A 96 12.30 -4.60 -7.97
C GLN A 96 11.21 -4.25 -8.97
N VAL A 97 11.58 -3.86 -10.19
CA VAL A 97 10.63 -3.44 -11.25
C VAL A 97 10.12 -4.61 -12.08
N TRP A 98 10.96 -5.62 -12.37
CA TRP A 98 10.64 -6.67 -13.36
C TRP A 98 10.27 -8.02 -12.76
N SER A 99 10.81 -8.38 -11.59
CA SER A 99 10.66 -9.74 -11.06
C SER A 99 10.04 -9.81 -9.66
N ARG A 100 9.95 -8.70 -8.96
CA ARG A 100 9.36 -8.70 -7.62
C ARG A 100 7.94 -8.12 -7.63
N PRO A 101 7.04 -8.66 -6.81
CA PRO A 101 5.70 -8.08 -6.67
C PRO A 101 5.77 -6.78 -5.87
N THR A 102 4.84 -5.85 -6.13
CA THR A 102 4.78 -4.56 -5.43
C THR A 102 3.41 -4.28 -4.86
N CYS A 103 3.39 -3.40 -3.87
CA CYS A 103 2.19 -2.83 -3.28
C CYS A 103 2.36 -1.30 -3.24
N ASP A 104 1.45 -0.58 -3.88
CA ASP A 104 1.51 0.86 -3.96
C ASP A 104 0.19 1.51 -3.55
N VAL A 105 0.28 2.59 -2.76
CA VAL A 105 -0.87 3.44 -2.42
C VAL A 105 -1.01 4.50 -3.51
N ASN A 106 -2.08 4.43 -4.28
CA ASN A 106 -2.31 5.29 -5.45
C ASN A 106 -3.16 6.51 -5.16
N GLY A 107 -3.89 6.52 -4.04
CA GLY A 107 -4.70 7.65 -3.62
C GLY A 107 -5.18 7.52 -2.19
N ILE A 108 -5.34 8.67 -1.52
CA ILE A 108 -5.88 8.76 -0.17
C ILE A 108 -6.88 9.91 -0.17
N ILE A 109 -8.07 9.68 0.39
CA ILE A 109 -9.12 10.69 0.54
C ILE A 109 -9.60 10.67 1.98
N GLY A 110 -9.65 11.85 2.62
CA GLY A 110 -10.20 11.99 3.96
C GLY A 110 -9.96 13.38 4.53
N GLY A 111 -10.89 13.85 5.35
CA GLY A 111 -10.83 15.16 6.00
C GLY A 111 -11.11 16.33 5.04
N TYR A 112 -10.71 17.51 5.49
CA TYR A 112 -10.90 18.75 4.74
C TYR A 112 -9.73 19.01 3.79
N THR A 113 -10.04 19.23 2.53
CA THR A 113 -9.07 19.46 1.45
C THR A 113 -9.27 20.79 0.72
N GLY A 114 -10.18 21.64 1.20
CA GLY A 114 -10.39 22.98 0.65
C GLY A 114 -9.33 23.99 1.10
N GLU A 115 -9.50 25.24 0.66
CA GLU A 115 -8.63 26.33 1.08
C GLU A 115 -8.77 26.62 2.59
N GLY A 116 -7.67 26.95 3.25
CA GLY A 116 -7.61 27.22 4.69
C GLY A 116 -7.65 25.94 5.54
N THR A 117 -8.22 26.03 6.74
CA THR A 117 -8.27 24.93 7.70
C THR A 117 -9.68 24.74 8.26
N LYS A 118 -10.05 23.50 8.56
CA LYS A 118 -11.21 23.15 9.39
C LYS A 118 -10.81 22.16 10.46
N THR A 119 -11.32 22.37 11.67
CA THR A 119 -11.10 21.49 12.83
C THR A 119 -12.09 20.33 12.80
N VAL A 120 -12.09 19.55 11.71
CA VAL A 120 -13.00 18.44 11.47
C VAL A 120 -12.33 17.10 11.75
N LEU A 121 -13.07 16.20 12.39
CA LEU A 121 -12.80 14.76 12.36
C LEU A 121 -13.74 14.17 11.32
N PRO A 122 -13.25 13.64 10.20
CA PRO A 122 -14.12 13.07 9.17
C PRO A 122 -14.79 11.79 9.68
N SER A 123 -15.95 11.48 9.15
CA SER A 123 -16.66 10.22 9.43
C SER A 123 -16.06 9.04 8.68
N ARG A 124 -15.34 9.31 7.58
CA ARG A 124 -14.73 8.29 6.72
C ARG A 124 -13.40 8.75 6.13
N ALA A 125 -12.57 7.78 5.78
CA ALA A 125 -11.37 7.96 4.99
C ALA A 125 -11.18 6.75 4.07
N SER A 126 -10.61 6.94 2.89
CA SER A 126 -10.40 5.85 1.93
C SER A 126 -9.02 5.90 1.28
N ALA A 127 -8.55 4.76 0.83
CA ALA A 127 -7.33 4.64 0.04
C ALA A 127 -7.51 3.67 -1.12
N LYS A 128 -6.84 3.97 -2.22
CA LYS A 128 -6.70 3.07 -3.37
C LYS A 128 -5.33 2.44 -3.33
N VAL A 129 -5.29 1.12 -3.41
CA VAL A 129 -4.07 0.33 -3.32
C VAL A 129 -4.00 -0.60 -4.51
N SER A 130 -2.84 -0.68 -5.13
CA SER A 130 -2.55 -1.59 -6.23
C SER A 130 -1.48 -2.60 -5.84
N PHE A 131 -1.65 -3.83 -6.32
CA PHE A 131 -0.67 -4.89 -6.18
C PHE A 131 -0.27 -5.36 -7.58
N ARG A 132 1.00 -5.18 -7.94
CA ARG A 132 1.59 -5.80 -9.13
C ARG A 132 2.07 -7.19 -8.74
N LEU A 133 1.58 -8.21 -9.44
CA LEU A 133 1.83 -9.60 -9.14
C LEU A 133 2.74 -10.23 -10.20
N VAL A 134 3.59 -11.14 -9.76
CA VAL A 134 4.54 -11.89 -10.59
C VAL A 134 4.41 -13.39 -10.37
N GLY A 135 5.07 -14.17 -11.19
CA GLY A 135 5.13 -15.63 -11.05
C GLY A 135 3.76 -16.28 -10.97
N HIS A 136 3.58 -17.14 -9.99
CA HIS A 136 2.38 -17.93 -9.75
C HIS A 136 1.53 -17.41 -8.59
N GLN A 137 1.66 -16.13 -8.23
CA GLN A 137 0.83 -15.51 -7.20
C GLN A 137 -0.66 -15.61 -7.56
N ASN A 138 -1.48 -15.93 -6.57
CA ASN A 138 -2.93 -16.03 -6.74
C ASN A 138 -3.61 -14.71 -6.37
N PRO A 139 -4.21 -13.97 -7.33
CA PRO A 139 -4.86 -12.69 -7.05
C PRO A 139 -5.95 -12.75 -5.99
N ALA A 140 -6.76 -13.82 -5.95
CA ALA A 140 -7.82 -13.97 -4.97
C ALA A 140 -7.26 -14.09 -3.55
N LYS A 141 -6.17 -14.83 -3.36
CA LYS A 141 -5.49 -14.92 -2.05
C LYS A 141 -4.90 -13.58 -1.61
N ILE A 142 -4.39 -12.77 -2.54
CA ILE A 142 -3.89 -11.42 -2.22
C ILE A 142 -5.03 -10.53 -1.73
N VAL A 143 -6.19 -10.57 -2.38
CA VAL A 143 -7.39 -9.83 -1.96
C VAL A 143 -7.84 -10.28 -0.56
N GLU A 144 -7.95 -11.58 -0.32
CA GLU A 144 -8.32 -12.13 0.98
C GLU A 144 -7.35 -11.70 2.08
N SER A 145 -6.04 -11.81 1.81
CA SER A 145 -5.00 -11.40 2.75
C SER A 145 -5.07 -9.91 3.06
N PHE A 146 -5.27 -9.07 2.04
CA PHE A 146 -5.42 -7.62 2.23
C PHE A 146 -6.65 -7.28 3.09
N HIS A 147 -7.80 -7.89 2.79
CA HIS A 147 -9.01 -7.68 3.60
C HIS A 147 -8.82 -8.13 5.06
N ALA A 148 -8.20 -9.28 5.28
CA ALA A 148 -7.89 -9.78 6.62
C ALA A 148 -6.89 -8.86 7.35
N PHE A 149 -5.87 -8.38 6.65
CA PHE A 149 -4.86 -7.46 7.17
C PHE A 149 -5.48 -6.15 7.67
N VAL A 150 -6.38 -5.57 6.89
CA VAL A 150 -7.12 -4.35 7.27
C VAL A 150 -8.01 -4.63 8.47
N LYS A 151 -8.84 -5.69 8.40
CA LYS A 151 -9.80 -6.02 9.46
C LYS A 151 -9.13 -6.28 10.81
N ALA A 152 -7.96 -6.92 10.81
CA ALA A 152 -7.18 -7.21 12.02
C ALA A 152 -6.68 -5.93 12.73
N ARG A 153 -6.64 -4.79 12.04
CA ARG A 153 -6.15 -3.51 12.56
C ARG A 153 -7.25 -2.51 12.89
N LEU A 154 -8.52 -2.90 12.70
CA LEU A 154 -9.64 -2.01 12.98
C LEU A 154 -9.91 -1.93 14.48
N PRO A 155 -10.03 -0.70 15.05
CA PRO A 155 -10.64 -0.50 16.35
C PRO A 155 -12.13 -0.92 16.35
N SER A 156 -12.70 -1.18 17.54
CA SER A 156 -14.08 -1.61 17.69
C SER A 156 -15.11 -0.65 17.08
N ASP A 157 -14.80 0.66 17.09
CA ASP A 157 -15.70 1.71 16.57
C ASP A 157 -15.54 1.98 15.07
N CYS A 158 -14.72 1.20 14.38
CA CYS A 158 -14.47 1.36 12.96
C CYS A 158 -14.95 0.16 12.18
N THR A 159 -15.45 0.43 10.98
CA THR A 159 -15.74 -0.58 9.95
C THR A 159 -14.91 -0.35 8.71
N ALA A 160 -14.67 -1.40 7.96
CA ALA A 160 -14.04 -1.32 6.65
C ALA A 160 -14.95 -1.93 5.58
N SER A 161 -15.05 -1.24 4.45
CA SER A 161 -15.60 -1.79 3.21
C SER A 161 -14.55 -1.77 2.12
N PHE A 162 -14.70 -2.67 1.14
CA PHE A 162 -13.73 -2.87 0.08
C PHE A 162 -14.42 -2.82 -1.28
N HIS A 163 -13.78 -2.18 -2.23
CA HIS A 163 -14.25 -2.11 -3.61
C HIS A 163 -13.13 -2.54 -4.56
N ALA A 164 -13.40 -3.55 -5.38
CA ALA A 164 -12.48 -3.93 -6.45
C ALA A 164 -12.64 -2.97 -7.64
N HIS A 165 -11.54 -2.52 -8.21
CA HIS A 165 -11.51 -1.70 -9.40
C HIS A 165 -10.76 -2.44 -10.51
N GLY A 166 -11.42 -2.62 -11.65
CA GLY A 166 -10.86 -3.31 -12.80
C GLY A 166 -10.86 -4.84 -12.68
N ALA A 167 -10.93 -5.50 -13.80
CA ALA A 167 -10.68 -6.92 -14.00
C ALA A 167 -9.31 -7.09 -14.66
#